data_3cf124bcaa217d1144773b0c18bffef2
#
_entry.id   3cf124bcaa217d1144773b0c18bffef2
#
_cell.length_a   1.000
_cell.length_b   1.000
_cell.length_c   1.000
_cell.angle_alpha   90.00
_cell.angle_beta   90.00
_cell.angle_gamma   90.00
#
_symmetry.space_group_name_H-M   'P 1'
#
loop_
_entity.id
_entity.type
_entity.pdbx_description
1 polymer ?
#
loop_
_entity_poly.entity_id
_entity_poly.type
_entity_poly.pdbx_seq_one_letter_code
_entity_poly.pdbx_strand_id
1 'polypeptide(L)'
;LSTWGTSDALRPLLGAAGAPVGSTAVPTTSTAEHEQATPPPPPSSRSWARAWEDIVEGVRQRELWGHLGWQDIKQRYRRSVIGPLWITLSMAITAVGLGLLYSALFDAKIPTFLPYITVGFIVWNFILGCLTEGTETFIRNEGLIKHLPAPLTVYALRTVWRLTLMFAHNLLVYVVVAAIYWSSLTEAGYTITNDGNAANQPGISWSILLAIPAFFLLAVNGGWVALLFGIISTRYRDIPPVIISLSQLLFFMTPIVWTTDILTANFGEAGWRMLVAELNPLYHYVQILRAPLIGNEQSWHHWAVVAAFTVVGWGLALVAMRNYRARVSYWV
;
A
#
# COMPACT_ATOMS: atom_id res chain seq x y z
N LEU A 1 14.44 28.89 -51.86
CA LEU A 1 14.35 28.76 -53.33
C LEU A 1 13.18 27.85 -53.69
N SER A 2 12.27 28.44 -54.52
CA SER A 2 11.22 27.92 -55.39
C SER A 2 9.97 27.34 -54.69
N THR A 3 8.85 28.08 -54.54
CA THR A 3 7.86 28.55 -55.54
C THR A 3 7.29 27.45 -56.42
N TRP A 4 6.01 27.40 -56.47
CA TRP A 4 4.99 27.01 -57.48
C TRP A 4 3.76 26.52 -56.72
N GLY A 5 2.50 26.94 -56.91
CA GLY A 5 1.93 27.70 -58.02
C GLY A 5 0.42 27.42 -57.97
N THR A 6 -0.33 28.44 -58.09
CA THR A 6 -1.78 28.57 -58.25
C THR A 6 -2.35 27.85 -59.47
N SER A 7 -3.62 27.39 -59.42
CA SER A 7 -4.63 27.53 -60.47
C SER A 7 -5.99 27.04 -59.99
N ASP A 8 -6.93 27.87 -59.79
CA ASP A 8 -8.05 28.30 -60.64
C ASP A 8 -8.62 27.24 -61.61
N ALA A 9 -9.93 27.02 -61.47
CA ALA A 9 -10.96 26.79 -62.46
C ALA A 9 -12.07 25.88 -61.87
N LEU A 10 -13.31 26.10 -61.85
CA LEU A 10 -14.25 26.80 -62.76
C LEU A 10 -15.64 26.84 -62.06
N ARG A 11 -16.24 27.98 -62.06
CA ARG A 11 -17.71 28.22 -62.12
C ARG A 11 -18.14 28.09 -63.58
N PRO A 12 -19.43 28.17 -63.92
CA PRO A 12 -20.72 27.84 -63.30
C PRO A 12 -21.67 27.12 -64.31
N LEU A 13 -22.84 26.63 -63.85
CA LEU A 13 -24.01 26.56 -64.71
C LEU A 13 -25.29 26.87 -63.96
N LEU A 14 -25.83 28.06 -64.29
CA LEU A 14 -27.19 28.49 -64.06
C LEU A 14 -28.16 27.75 -65.03
N GLY A 15 -29.37 27.48 -64.56
CA GLY A 15 -30.52 27.48 -65.44
C GLY A 15 -31.49 26.33 -65.28
N ALA A 16 -32.64 26.58 -64.77
CA ALA A 16 -33.93 26.49 -65.41
C ALA A 16 -35.11 26.22 -64.42
N ALA A 17 -35.95 27.16 -64.47
CA ALA A 17 -37.33 27.34 -64.12
C ALA A 17 -38.27 26.13 -64.05
N GLY A 18 -39.10 26.09 -63.00
CA GLY A 18 -40.57 26.08 -63.12
C GLY A 18 -41.30 24.75 -63.25
N ALA A 19 -42.01 24.38 -62.19
CA ALA A 19 -43.44 24.05 -62.26
C ALA A 19 -44.03 23.76 -60.86
N PRO A 20 -45.24 24.18 -60.54
CA PRO A 20 -45.88 23.89 -59.24
C PRO A 20 -46.51 22.51 -59.28
N VAL A 21 -46.13 21.64 -58.41
CA VAL A 21 -46.79 20.32 -58.21
C VAL A 21 -47.56 20.35 -56.89
N GLY A 22 -48.77 19.90 -57.03
CA GLY A 22 -49.90 19.94 -56.10
C GLY A 22 -49.64 19.53 -54.67
N SER A 23 -50.36 20.21 -53.82
CA SER A 23 -50.62 19.94 -52.42
C SER A 23 -51.27 18.59 -52.25
N THR A 24 -50.51 17.55 -51.89
CA THR A 24 -51.04 16.34 -51.29
C THR A 24 -50.91 16.50 -49.78
N ALA A 25 -52.06 16.57 -49.10
CA ALA A 25 -52.14 16.56 -47.67
C ALA A 25 -51.50 15.31 -47.10
N VAL A 26 -50.38 15.50 -46.35
CA VAL A 26 -49.75 14.45 -45.55
C VAL A 26 -50.67 14.19 -44.33
N PRO A 27 -51.10 12.95 -44.02
CA PRO A 27 -51.83 12.66 -42.81
C PRO A 27 -50.93 12.95 -41.62
N THR A 28 -51.39 13.84 -40.73
CA THR A 28 -50.81 14.06 -39.41
C THR A 28 -50.95 12.79 -38.59
N THR A 29 -49.93 11.90 -38.64
CA THR A 29 -49.76 10.87 -37.64
C THR A 29 -49.45 11.60 -36.33
N SER A 30 -50.38 11.52 -35.41
CA SER A 30 -50.22 11.86 -33.99
C SER A 30 -48.94 11.16 -33.48
N THR A 31 -47.84 11.87 -33.44
CA THR A 31 -46.66 11.47 -32.70
C THR A 31 -47.09 11.54 -31.24
N ALA A 32 -47.47 10.39 -30.67
CA ALA A 32 -47.46 10.21 -29.25
C ALA A 32 -46.03 10.59 -28.80
N GLU A 33 -45.90 11.77 -28.18
CA GLU A 33 -44.68 12.14 -27.47
C GLU A 33 -44.39 11.03 -26.47
N HIS A 34 -43.50 10.12 -26.85
CA HIS A 34 -42.78 9.35 -25.87
C HIS A 34 -42.01 10.39 -25.03
N GLU A 35 -42.64 10.75 -23.90
CA GLU A 35 -41.97 11.45 -22.81
C GLU A 35 -40.74 10.61 -22.44
N GLN A 36 -39.66 10.88 -23.14
CA GLN A 36 -38.36 10.30 -22.79
C GLN A 36 -38.07 10.85 -21.39
N ALA A 37 -38.31 10.01 -20.38
CA ALA A 37 -37.93 10.31 -19.01
C ALA A 37 -36.47 10.76 -19.05
N THR A 38 -36.23 12.03 -18.77
CA THR A 38 -34.87 12.60 -18.71
C THR A 38 -34.07 11.71 -17.75
N PRO A 39 -32.93 11.13 -18.21
CA PRO A 39 -32.13 10.29 -17.33
C PRO A 39 -31.79 11.08 -16.06
N PRO A 40 -31.85 10.44 -14.89
CA PRO A 40 -31.57 11.13 -13.63
C PRO A 40 -30.23 11.84 -13.72
N PRO A 41 -30.13 13.07 -13.18
CA PRO A 41 -28.88 13.84 -13.27
C PRO A 41 -27.74 13.01 -12.70
N PRO A 42 -26.55 13.01 -13.34
CA PRO A 42 -25.42 12.23 -12.89
C PRO A 42 -25.10 12.61 -11.44
N PRO A 43 -24.84 11.63 -10.55
CA PRO A 43 -24.57 11.90 -9.15
C PRO A 43 -23.43 12.90 -9.02
N SER A 44 -23.54 13.81 -8.05
CA SER A 44 -22.52 14.86 -7.83
C SER A 44 -21.11 14.26 -7.73
N SER A 45 -20.10 14.99 -8.19
CA SER A 45 -18.70 14.54 -8.11
C SER A 45 -18.24 14.23 -6.67
N ARG A 46 -18.95 14.82 -5.66
CA ARG A 46 -18.74 14.63 -4.22
C ARG A 46 -19.81 13.72 -3.63
N SER A 47 -19.83 12.44 -3.99
CA SER A 47 -20.79 11.48 -3.44
C SER A 47 -20.11 10.28 -2.81
N TRP A 48 -20.72 9.74 -1.74
CA TRP A 48 -20.27 8.50 -1.10
C TRP A 48 -20.38 7.31 -2.05
N ALA A 49 -21.43 7.29 -2.87
CA ALA A 49 -21.65 6.23 -3.85
C ALA A 49 -20.48 6.13 -4.83
N ARG A 50 -20.01 7.24 -5.38
CA ARG A 50 -18.86 7.25 -6.29
C ARG A 50 -17.54 6.91 -5.62
N ALA A 51 -17.35 7.29 -4.34
CA ALA A 51 -16.16 6.88 -3.59
C ALA A 51 -16.13 5.36 -3.37
N TRP A 52 -17.28 4.79 -3.01
CA TRP A 52 -17.42 3.36 -2.83
C TRP A 52 -17.31 2.59 -4.15
N GLU A 53 -17.95 3.09 -5.20
CA GLU A 53 -17.86 2.53 -6.55
C GLU A 53 -16.41 2.45 -7.06
N ASP A 54 -15.60 3.51 -6.85
CA ASP A 54 -14.19 3.52 -7.19
C ASP A 54 -13.41 2.42 -6.46
N ILE A 55 -13.68 2.22 -5.16
CA ILE A 55 -13.03 1.16 -4.38
C ILE A 55 -13.43 -0.22 -4.89
N VAL A 56 -14.72 -0.45 -5.05
CA VAL A 56 -15.24 -1.77 -5.51
C VAL A 56 -14.75 -2.08 -6.91
N GLU A 57 -14.83 -1.11 -7.82
CA GLU A 57 -14.36 -1.30 -9.19
C GLU A 57 -12.84 -1.48 -9.23
N GLY A 58 -12.09 -0.69 -8.44
CA GLY A 58 -10.64 -0.85 -8.31
C GLY A 58 -10.25 -2.25 -7.83
N VAL A 59 -10.94 -2.81 -6.84
CA VAL A 59 -10.71 -4.18 -6.37
C VAL A 59 -11.07 -5.21 -7.43
N ARG A 60 -12.16 -5.01 -8.19
CA ARG A 60 -12.57 -5.91 -9.27
C ARG A 60 -11.55 -5.99 -10.41
N GLN A 61 -10.86 -4.90 -10.70
CA GLN A 61 -9.82 -4.82 -11.73
C GLN A 61 -8.49 -5.46 -11.29
N ARG A 62 -8.57 -6.61 -10.60
CA ARG A 62 -7.40 -7.33 -10.06
C ARG A 62 -6.36 -7.71 -11.12
N GLU A 63 -6.78 -7.99 -12.35
CA GLU A 63 -5.87 -8.31 -13.44
C GLU A 63 -5.02 -7.10 -13.82
N LEU A 64 -5.60 -5.91 -13.82
CA LEU A 64 -4.91 -4.67 -14.18
C LEU A 64 -3.83 -4.32 -13.14
N TRP A 65 -4.21 -4.12 -11.87
CA TRP A 65 -3.22 -3.74 -10.85
C TRP A 65 -2.24 -4.87 -10.54
N GLY A 66 -2.67 -6.13 -10.63
CA GLY A 66 -1.79 -7.29 -10.46
C GLY A 66 -0.72 -7.36 -11.53
N HIS A 67 -1.12 -7.21 -12.80
CA HIS A 67 -0.19 -7.21 -13.94
C HIS A 67 0.77 -6.02 -13.91
N LEU A 68 0.26 -4.82 -13.67
CA LEU A 68 1.09 -3.61 -13.57
C LEU A 68 2.11 -3.71 -12.43
N GLY A 69 1.70 -4.15 -11.23
CA GLY A 69 2.62 -4.32 -10.10
C GLY A 69 3.69 -5.39 -10.35
N TRP A 70 3.34 -6.48 -11.04
CA TRP A 70 4.31 -7.47 -11.46
C TRP A 70 5.31 -6.94 -12.49
N GLN A 71 4.82 -6.16 -13.46
CA GLN A 71 5.68 -5.51 -14.45
C GLN A 71 6.64 -4.51 -13.80
N ASP A 72 6.25 -3.78 -12.76
CA ASP A 72 7.12 -2.87 -12.02
C ASP A 72 8.35 -3.59 -11.47
N ILE A 73 8.16 -4.79 -10.91
CA ILE A 73 9.28 -5.61 -10.41
C ILE A 73 10.15 -6.08 -11.57
N LYS A 74 9.56 -6.61 -12.66
CA LYS A 74 10.32 -7.05 -13.82
C LYS A 74 11.16 -5.93 -14.43
N GLN A 75 10.60 -4.72 -14.53
CA GLN A 75 11.30 -3.56 -15.08
C GLN A 75 12.45 -3.11 -14.18
N ARG A 76 12.26 -3.11 -12.84
CA ARG A 76 13.31 -2.72 -11.87
C ARG A 76 14.56 -3.61 -12.00
N TYR A 77 14.39 -4.88 -12.34
CA TYR A 77 15.47 -5.86 -12.40
C TYR A 77 15.81 -6.35 -13.82
N ARG A 78 15.31 -5.70 -14.85
CA ARG A 78 15.43 -6.13 -16.26
C ARG A 78 16.89 -6.37 -16.73
N ARG A 79 17.86 -5.66 -16.14
CA ARG A 79 19.28 -5.76 -16.50
C ARG A 79 20.12 -6.35 -15.37
N SER A 80 19.51 -6.94 -14.36
CA SER A 80 20.22 -7.55 -13.24
C SER A 80 20.47 -9.03 -13.50
N VAL A 81 21.68 -9.50 -13.20
CA VAL A 81 22.06 -10.92 -13.31
C VAL A 81 21.31 -11.76 -12.28
N ILE A 82 21.14 -11.26 -11.05
CA ILE A 82 20.49 -11.96 -9.93
C ILE A 82 18.99 -11.72 -9.93
N GLY A 83 18.52 -10.69 -10.66
CA GLY A 83 17.09 -10.34 -10.75
C GLY A 83 16.47 -9.93 -9.42
N PRO A 84 15.19 -10.32 -9.15
CA PRO A 84 14.52 -9.99 -7.90
C PRO A 84 15.17 -10.55 -6.63
N LEU A 85 16.01 -11.60 -6.74
CA LEU A 85 16.76 -12.14 -5.59
C LEU A 85 17.71 -11.11 -4.96
N TRP A 86 18.02 -10.01 -5.67
CA TRP A 86 18.78 -8.90 -5.09
C TRP A 86 18.06 -8.28 -3.90
N ILE A 87 16.73 -8.25 -3.91
CA ILE A 87 15.90 -7.77 -2.76
C ILE A 87 16.21 -8.65 -1.54
N THR A 88 16.10 -9.96 -1.73
CA THR A 88 16.34 -10.95 -0.67
C THR A 88 17.78 -10.87 -0.15
N LEU A 89 18.76 -10.77 -1.04
CA LEU A 89 20.17 -10.68 -0.67
C LEU A 89 20.48 -9.41 0.13
N SER A 90 19.98 -8.25 -0.31
CA SER A 90 20.15 -6.99 0.40
C SER A 90 19.53 -7.05 1.80
N MET A 91 18.35 -7.66 1.90
CA MET A 91 17.66 -7.86 3.18
C MET A 91 18.45 -8.80 4.09
N ALA A 92 18.98 -9.91 3.55
CA ALA A 92 19.78 -10.86 4.30
C ALA A 92 21.06 -10.20 4.86
N ILE A 93 21.78 -9.44 4.04
CA ILE A 93 22.99 -8.72 4.47
C ILE A 93 22.66 -7.73 5.59
N THR A 94 21.57 -6.97 5.43
CA THR A 94 21.14 -6.01 6.45
C THR A 94 20.74 -6.71 7.75
N ALA A 95 19.90 -7.75 7.68
CA ALA A 95 19.43 -8.48 8.84
C ALA A 95 20.57 -9.18 9.59
N VAL A 96 21.47 -9.84 8.89
CA VAL A 96 22.64 -10.51 9.50
C VAL A 96 23.62 -9.49 10.07
N GLY A 97 23.95 -8.45 9.30
CA GLY A 97 24.92 -7.43 9.75
C GLY A 97 24.43 -6.70 11.02
N LEU A 98 23.20 -6.23 11.00
CA LEU A 98 22.62 -5.53 12.16
C LEU A 98 22.29 -6.53 13.28
N GLY A 99 21.85 -7.74 12.95
CA GLY A 99 21.59 -8.79 13.94
C GLY A 99 22.83 -9.13 14.75
N LEU A 100 23.99 -9.29 14.10
CA LEU A 100 25.28 -9.55 14.77
C LEU A 100 25.74 -8.33 15.58
N LEU A 101 25.65 -7.13 15.01
CA LEU A 101 26.05 -5.91 15.69
C LEU A 101 25.23 -5.66 16.96
N TYR A 102 23.91 -5.72 16.85
CA TYR A 102 23.03 -5.47 18.00
C TYR A 102 23.00 -6.61 19.00
N SER A 103 23.21 -7.88 18.56
CA SER A 103 23.44 -8.99 19.47
C SER A 103 24.65 -8.74 20.39
N ALA A 104 25.75 -8.28 19.83
CA ALA A 104 26.92 -7.92 20.62
C ALA A 104 26.69 -6.69 21.51
N LEU A 105 25.91 -5.70 21.04
CA LEU A 105 25.63 -4.47 21.79
C LEU A 105 24.72 -4.69 22.99
N PHE A 106 23.71 -5.56 22.83
CA PHE A 106 22.69 -5.82 23.85
C PHE A 106 22.91 -7.13 24.62
N ASP A 107 24.08 -7.75 24.47
CA ASP A 107 24.34 -9.08 25.05
C ASP A 107 23.21 -10.09 24.79
N ALA A 108 22.74 -10.12 23.55
CA ALA A 108 21.60 -10.93 23.14
C ALA A 108 22.03 -12.26 22.51
N LYS A 109 21.21 -13.30 22.67
CA LYS A 109 21.46 -14.62 22.10
C LYS A 109 21.20 -14.61 20.60
N ILE A 110 22.24 -14.79 19.76
CA ILE A 110 22.12 -14.80 18.30
C ILE A 110 21.02 -15.72 17.79
N PRO A 111 20.84 -16.97 18.30
CA PRO A 111 19.83 -17.89 17.80
C PRO A 111 18.37 -17.41 17.90
N THR A 112 18.08 -16.54 18.85
CA THR A 112 16.73 -15.99 19.06
C THR A 112 16.63 -14.53 18.61
N PHE A 113 17.69 -13.76 18.77
CA PHE A 113 17.71 -12.35 18.42
C PHE A 113 17.80 -12.10 16.89
N LEU A 114 18.53 -12.94 16.16
CA LEU A 114 18.64 -12.79 14.69
C LEU A 114 17.28 -13.01 14.00
N PRO A 115 16.48 -14.04 14.31
CA PRO A 115 15.11 -14.15 13.82
C PRO A 115 14.23 -12.96 14.22
N TYR A 116 14.33 -12.48 15.45
CA TYR A 116 13.59 -11.33 15.97
C TYR A 116 13.83 -10.07 15.13
N ILE A 117 15.10 -9.71 14.89
CA ILE A 117 15.48 -8.57 14.03
C ILE A 117 15.04 -8.80 12.59
N THR A 118 15.28 -9.99 12.04
CA THR A 118 14.95 -10.32 10.65
C THR A 118 13.48 -10.06 10.36
N VAL A 119 12.58 -10.60 11.19
CA VAL A 119 11.14 -10.37 11.03
C VAL A 119 10.81 -8.89 11.22
N GLY A 120 11.36 -8.23 12.23
CA GLY A 120 11.16 -6.80 12.47
C GLY A 120 11.50 -5.95 11.24
N PHE A 121 12.64 -6.19 10.60
CA PHE A 121 13.05 -5.49 9.37
C PHE A 121 12.17 -5.80 8.18
N ILE A 122 11.76 -7.05 7.98
CA ILE A 122 10.87 -7.43 6.87
C ILE A 122 9.53 -6.70 6.98
N VAL A 123 8.93 -6.69 8.17
CA VAL A 123 7.67 -6.00 8.43
C VAL A 123 7.83 -4.49 8.29
N TRP A 124 8.91 -3.94 8.86
CA TRP A 124 9.21 -2.51 8.76
C TRP A 124 9.38 -2.04 7.32
N ASN A 125 10.12 -2.80 6.49
CA ASN A 125 10.29 -2.44 5.08
C ASN A 125 8.96 -2.38 4.33
N PHE A 126 8.02 -3.28 4.64
CA PHE A 126 6.69 -3.22 4.06
C PHE A 126 5.92 -1.96 4.52
N ILE A 127 5.92 -1.68 5.83
CA ILE A 127 5.27 -0.48 6.41
C ILE A 127 5.87 0.79 5.81
N LEU A 128 7.20 0.89 5.80
CA LEU A 128 7.94 2.02 5.24
C LEU A 128 7.61 2.22 3.76
N GLY A 129 7.56 1.14 2.99
CA GLY A 129 7.15 1.16 1.58
C GLY A 129 5.72 1.68 1.42
N CYS A 130 4.76 1.21 2.23
CA CYS A 130 3.38 1.71 2.20
C CYS A 130 3.30 3.21 2.52
N LEU A 131 4.09 3.69 3.46
CA LEU A 131 4.13 5.11 3.82
C LEU A 131 4.78 5.95 2.72
N THR A 132 5.99 5.60 2.28
CA THR A 132 6.77 6.40 1.34
C THR A 132 6.26 6.31 -0.09
N GLU A 133 6.08 5.10 -0.63
CA GLU A 133 5.57 4.92 -1.99
C GLU A 133 4.06 5.19 -2.07
N GLY A 134 3.32 5.01 -0.95
CA GLY A 134 1.91 5.35 -0.84
C GLY A 134 1.66 6.85 -1.03
N THR A 135 2.47 7.71 -0.42
CA THR A 135 2.37 9.17 -0.60
C THR A 135 2.61 9.60 -2.05
N GLU A 136 3.43 8.88 -2.79
CA GLU A 136 3.78 9.19 -4.18
C GLU A 136 2.92 8.42 -5.21
N THR A 137 1.97 7.61 -4.76
CA THR A 137 1.18 6.72 -5.62
C THR A 137 0.58 7.42 -6.83
N PHE A 138 -0.08 8.56 -6.65
CA PHE A 138 -0.70 9.26 -7.77
C PHE A 138 0.29 10.15 -8.53
N ILE A 139 1.25 10.73 -7.83
CA ILE A 139 2.30 11.56 -8.44
C ILE A 139 3.11 10.75 -9.46
N ARG A 140 3.55 9.55 -9.08
CA ARG A 140 4.33 8.66 -9.97
C ARG A 140 3.51 8.11 -11.13
N ASN A 141 2.20 8.07 -11.01
CA ASN A 141 1.30 7.55 -12.02
C ASN A 141 0.56 8.66 -12.80
N GLU A 142 1.03 9.92 -12.73
CA GLU A 142 0.45 11.08 -13.42
C GLU A 142 0.11 10.78 -14.89
N GLY A 143 1.08 10.25 -15.65
CA GLY A 143 0.88 9.93 -17.06
C GLY A 143 -0.22 8.90 -17.31
N LEU A 144 -0.33 7.88 -16.44
CA LEU A 144 -1.39 6.88 -16.55
C LEU A 144 -2.75 7.47 -16.16
N ILE A 145 -2.81 8.26 -15.09
CA ILE A 145 -4.06 8.87 -14.60
C ILE A 145 -4.66 9.83 -15.64
N LYS A 146 -3.82 10.56 -16.38
CA LYS A 146 -4.27 11.50 -17.42
C LYS A 146 -4.74 10.81 -18.71
N HIS A 147 -4.21 9.62 -19.03
CA HIS A 147 -4.50 8.94 -20.29
C HIS A 147 -5.39 7.69 -20.13
N LEU A 148 -5.45 7.08 -18.96
CA LEU A 148 -6.23 5.88 -18.70
C LEU A 148 -7.34 6.18 -17.67
N PRO A 149 -8.62 6.13 -18.04
CA PRO A 149 -9.74 6.35 -17.12
C PRO A 149 -9.94 5.13 -16.19
N ALA A 150 -9.00 4.89 -15.30
CA ALA A 150 -9.08 3.82 -14.30
C ALA A 150 -9.45 4.38 -12.91
N PRO A 151 -10.12 3.59 -12.05
CA PRO A 151 -10.35 3.96 -10.64
C PRO A 151 -9.03 4.29 -9.92
N LEU A 152 -9.04 5.31 -9.06
CA LEU A 152 -7.83 5.68 -8.30
C LEU A 152 -7.34 4.54 -7.40
N THR A 153 -8.26 3.72 -6.92
CA THR A 153 -7.96 2.54 -6.11
C THR A 153 -7.05 1.55 -6.83
N VAL A 154 -7.10 1.46 -8.16
CA VAL A 154 -6.19 0.60 -8.95
C VAL A 154 -4.72 0.97 -8.72
N TYR A 155 -4.39 2.25 -8.69
CA TYR A 155 -3.01 2.73 -8.48
C TYR A 155 -2.53 2.46 -7.05
N ALA A 156 -3.41 2.64 -6.05
CA ALA A 156 -3.11 2.31 -4.67
C ALA A 156 -2.87 0.79 -4.51
N LEU A 157 -3.75 -0.04 -5.05
CA LEU A 157 -3.61 -1.51 -5.00
C LEU A 157 -2.38 -2.00 -5.78
N ARG A 158 -2.02 -1.39 -6.91
CA ARG A 158 -0.77 -1.65 -7.63
C ARG A 158 0.44 -1.45 -6.74
N THR A 159 0.48 -0.34 -5.99
CA THR A 159 1.57 -0.04 -5.06
C THR A 159 1.64 -1.08 -3.94
N VAL A 160 0.52 -1.36 -3.27
CA VAL A 160 0.46 -2.36 -2.20
C VAL A 160 0.82 -3.76 -2.71
N TRP A 161 0.31 -4.15 -3.88
CA TRP A 161 0.61 -5.45 -4.49
C TRP A 161 2.11 -5.62 -4.79
N ARG A 162 2.74 -4.60 -5.36
CA ARG A 162 4.19 -4.62 -5.58
C ARG A 162 4.96 -4.78 -4.27
N LEU A 163 4.58 -4.05 -3.23
CA LEU A 163 5.19 -4.16 -1.90
C LEU A 163 4.94 -5.54 -1.28
N THR A 164 3.77 -6.14 -1.49
CA THR A 164 3.45 -7.51 -1.09
C THR A 164 4.38 -8.54 -1.74
N LEU A 165 4.63 -8.39 -3.04
CA LEU A 165 5.58 -9.24 -3.74
C LEU A 165 7.02 -9.07 -3.22
N MET A 166 7.44 -7.85 -2.91
CA MET A 166 8.74 -7.58 -2.29
C MET A 166 8.82 -8.17 -0.87
N PHE A 167 7.74 -8.06 -0.09
CA PHE A 167 7.65 -8.69 1.22
C PHE A 167 7.78 -10.22 1.13
N ALA A 168 7.10 -10.85 0.17
CA ALA A 168 7.19 -12.29 -0.04
C ALA A 168 8.62 -12.74 -0.41
N HIS A 169 9.36 -11.96 -1.21
CA HIS A 169 10.78 -12.23 -1.46
C HIS A 169 11.63 -12.07 -0.20
N ASN A 170 11.40 -11.05 0.60
CA ASN A 170 12.11 -10.85 1.86
C ASN A 170 11.79 -11.94 2.89
N LEU A 171 10.58 -12.51 2.86
CA LEU A 171 10.19 -13.61 3.75
C LEU A 171 11.06 -14.86 3.54
N LEU A 172 11.69 -15.03 2.37
CA LEU A 172 12.67 -16.11 2.14
C LEU A 172 13.86 -16.00 3.10
N VAL A 173 14.31 -14.79 3.45
CA VAL A 173 15.38 -14.59 4.44
C VAL A 173 14.94 -15.13 5.80
N TYR A 174 13.72 -14.80 6.23
CA TYR A 174 13.17 -15.33 7.47
C TYR A 174 13.10 -16.85 7.44
N VAL A 175 12.62 -17.47 6.35
CA VAL A 175 12.55 -18.94 6.23
C VAL A 175 13.92 -19.59 6.41
N VAL A 176 14.96 -19.01 5.80
CA VAL A 176 16.34 -19.53 5.96
C VAL A 176 16.81 -19.36 7.39
N VAL A 177 16.63 -18.18 8.00
CA VAL A 177 17.04 -17.90 9.38
C VAL A 177 16.29 -18.79 10.37
N ALA A 178 14.97 -18.93 10.19
CA ALA A 178 14.14 -19.80 11.03
C ALA A 178 14.54 -21.28 10.89
N ALA A 179 14.90 -21.75 9.70
CA ALA A 179 15.37 -23.12 9.49
C ALA A 179 16.71 -23.38 10.19
N ILE A 180 17.63 -22.42 10.19
CA ILE A 180 18.94 -22.54 10.88
C ILE A 180 18.73 -22.60 12.41
N TYR A 181 17.84 -21.77 12.95
CA TYR A 181 17.63 -21.65 14.40
C TYR A 181 16.31 -22.28 14.86
N TRP A 182 15.80 -23.25 14.14
CA TRP A 182 14.51 -23.90 14.41
C TRP A 182 14.39 -24.45 15.83
N SER A 183 15.43 -25.17 16.28
CA SER A 183 15.46 -25.74 17.63
C SER A 183 15.30 -24.69 18.72
N SER A 184 15.96 -23.53 18.56
CA SER A 184 15.90 -22.45 19.55
C SER A 184 14.56 -21.71 19.53
N LEU A 185 13.90 -21.64 18.38
CA LEU A 185 12.59 -20.95 18.25
C LEU A 185 11.40 -21.83 18.65
N THR A 186 11.55 -23.16 18.68
CA THR A 186 10.51 -24.09 19.10
C THR A 186 10.57 -24.44 20.59
N GLU A 187 11.66 -24.09 21.26
CA GLU A 187 11.83 -24.31 22.70
C GLU A 187 10.93 -23.34 23.48
N ALA A 188 10.08 -23.88 24.36
CA ALA A 188 9.26 -23.05 25.24
C ALA A 188 10.12 -22.38 26.31
N GLY A 189 9.86 -21.08 26.58
CA GLY A 189 10.61 -20.32 27.56
C GLY A 189 11.98 -19.81 27.04
N TYR A 190 12.21 -19.76 25.73
CA TYR A 190 13.42 -19.16 25.20
C TYR A 190 13.47 -17.65 25.54
N THR A 191 14.66 -17.08 25.65
CA THR A 191 14.86 -15.64 25.85
C THR A 191 15.56 -15.03 24.65
N ILE A 192 15.22 -13.79 24.34
CA ILE A 192 15.86 -13.03 23.25
C ILE A 192 17.14 -12.36 23.75
N THR A 193 17.10 -11.81 24.95
CA THR A 193 18.26 -11.25 25.65
C THR A 193 18.64 -12.12 26.84
N ASN A 194 19.88 -12.02 27.32
CA ASN A 194 20.34 -12.83 28.47
C ASN A 194 19.56 -12.52 29.75
N ASP A 195 19.12 -11.24 29.92
CA ASP A 195 18.35 -10.77 31.06
C ASP A 195 16.83 -10.76 30.78
N GLY A 196 16.39 -11.31 29.64
CA GLY A 196 14.99 -11.31 29.23
C GLY A 196 14.10 -12.24 30.04
N ASN A 197 12.82 -11.88 30.18
CA ASN A 197 11.83 -12.69 30.85
C ASN A 197 11.37 -13.83 29.89
N ALA A 198 11.62 -15.08 30.30
CA ALA A 198 11.24 -16.28 29.55
C ALA A 198 9.77 -16.67 29.67
N ALA A 199 9.00 -16.03 30.58
CA ALA A 199 7.69 -16.53 30.98
C ALA A 199 6.64 -16.56 29.86
N ASN A 200 6.80 -15.73 28.82
CA ASN A 200 5.78 -15.52 27.79
C ASN A 200 6.25 -15.90 26.37
N GLN A 201 7.20 -16.84 26.28
CA GLN A 201 7.71 -17.32 24.99
C GLN A 201 7.29 -18.77 24.75
N PRO A 202 6.09 -19.03 24.18
CA PRO A 202 5.59 -20.40 24.00
C PRO A 202 6.39 -21.21 22.94
N GLY A 203 7.22 -20.54 22.17
CA GLY A 203 7.86 -21.12 20.98
C GLY A 203 6.94 -21.19 19.76
N ILE A 204 7.55 -21.46 18.61
CA ILE A 204 6.79 -21.60 17.36
C ILE A 204 5.87 -22.82 17.45
N SER A 205 4.58 -22.57 17.22
CA SER A 205 3.51 -23.57 17.25
C SER A 205 2.51 -23.28 16.11
N TRP A 206 1.33 -23.87 16.17
CA TRP A 206 0.25 -23.56 15.22
C TRP A 206 -0.13 -22.07 15.17
N SER A 207 0.28 -21.29 16.17
CA SER A 207 0.12 -19.82 16.17
C SER A 207 0.78 -19.13 14.98
N ILE A 208 1.76 -19.75 14.33
CA ILE A 208 2.39 -19.23 13.09
C ILE A 208 1.36 -18.94 11.99
N LEU A 209 0.23 -19.67 11.97
CA LEU A 209 -0.84 -19.44 11.00
C LEU A 209 -1.51 -18.06 11.18
N LEU A 210 -1.41 -17.44 12.36
CA LEU A 210 -1.89 -16.09 12.61
C LEU A 210 -1.10 -15.03 11.83
N ALA A 211 0.09 -15.36 11.34
CA ALA A 211 0.84 -14.48 10.45
C ALA A 211 0.10 -14.20 9.13
N ILE A 212 -0.74 -15.13 8.66
CA ILE A 212 -1.52 -14.94 7.40
C ILE A 212 -2.57 -13.82 7.57
N PRO A 213 -3.52 -13.88 8.53
CA PRO A 213 -4.47 -12.79 8.73
C PRO A 213 -3.79 -11.49 9.20
N ALA A 214 -2.69 -11.57 9.96
CA ALA A 214 -1.91 -10.39 10.33
C ALA A 214 -1.34 -9.67 9.10
N PHE A 215 -0.73 -10.41 8.17
CA PHE A 215 -0.23 -9.82 6.93
C PHE A 215 -1.35 -9.27 6.05
N PHE A 216 -2.47 -10.00 5.93
CA PHE A 216 -3.62 -9.50 5.19
C PHE A 216 -4.12 -8.17 5.77
N LEU A 217 -4.23 -8.07 7.09
CA LEU A 217 -4.64 -6.83 7.76
C LEU A 217 -3.62 -5.71 7.52
N LEU A 218 -2.31 -6.01 7.53
CA LEU A 218 -1.25 -5.08 7.21
C LEU A 218 -1.37 -4.56 5.77
N ALA A 219 -1.61 -5.44 4.80
CA ALA A 219 -1.80 -5.08 3.39
C ALA A 219 -3.05 -4.21 3.18
N VAL A 220 -4.16 -4.55 3.86
CA VAL A 220 -5.40 -3.73 3.86
C VAL A 220 -5.11 -2.32 4.38
N ASN A 221 -4.28 -2.19 5.42
CA ASN A 221 -3.86 -0.88 5.93
C ASN A 221 -2.97 -0.13 4.92
N GLY A 222 -2.10 -0.79 4.19
CA GLY A 222 -1.35 -0.21 3.08
C GLY A 222 -2.27 0.45 2.04
N GLY A 223 -3.44 -0.13 1.79
CA GLY A 223 -4.44 0.39 0.85
C GLY A 223 -4.98 1.77 1.24
N TRP A 224 -5.47 1.94 2.47
CA TRP A 224 -5.97 3.25 2.91
C TRP A 224 -4.85 4.29 3.05
N VAL A 225 -3.64 3.87 3.47
CA VAL A 225 -2.46 4.74 3.54
C VAL A 225 -2.15 5.30 2.15
N ALA A 226 -2.08 4.44 1.12
CA ALA A 226 -1.79 4.86 -0.24
C ALA A 226 -2.90 5.78 -0.82
N LEU A 227 -4.17 5.49 -0.55
CA LEU A 227 -5.29 6.34 -0.98
C LEU A 227 -5.27 7.69 -0.29
N LEU A 228 -5.23 7.72 1.04
CA LEU A 228 -5.33 8.93 1.84
C LEU A 228 -4.12 9.85 1.61
N PHE A 229 -2.92 9.35 1.87
CA PHE A 229 -1.71 10.15 1.72
C PHE A 229 -1.38 10.43 0.26
N GLY A 230 -1.69 9.52 -0.67
CA GLY A 230 -1.57 9.77 -2.09
C GLY A 230 -2.42 10.98 -2.52
N ILE A 231 -3.70 11.05 -2.13
CA ILE A 231 -4.57 12.20 -2.43
C ILE A 231 -4.02 13.48 -1.80
N ILE A 232 -3.61 13.46 -0.53
CA ILE A 232 -3.07 14.64 0.16
C ILE A 232 -1.79 15.13 -0.54
N SER A 233 -0.92 14.24 -0.93
CA SER A 233 0.38 14.54 -1.56
C SER A 233 0.23 15.14 -2.97
N THR A 234 -0.84 14.82 -3.71
CA THR A 234 -1.09 15.49 -5.00
C THR A 234 -1.34 16.98 -4.82
N ARG A 235 -1.97 17.37 -3.71
CA ARG A 235 -2.25 18.77 -3.38
C ARG A 235 -1.06 19.45 -2.71
N TYR A 236 -0.39 18.74 -1.79
CA TYR A 236 0.70 19.25 -0.96
C TYR A 236 1.96 18.43 -1.21
N ARG A 237 2.83 18.93 -2.07
CA ARG A 237 4.06 18.24 -2.52
C ARG A 237 5.12 18.07 -1.43
N ASP A 238 4.95 18.74 -0.29
CA ASP A 238 5.84 18.63 0.88
C ASP A 238 5.55 17.40 1.75
N ILE A 239 4.40 16.76 1.57
CA ILE A 239 4.00 15.59 2.38
C ILE A 239 4.96 14.40 2.23
N PRO A 240 5.39 13.97 1.03
CA PRO A 240 6.32 12.84 0.90
C PRO A 240 7.63 13.05 1.69
N PRO A 241 8.37 14.16 1.59
CA PRO A 241 9.57 14.40 2.40
C PRO A 241 9.30 14.38 3.91
N VAL A 242 8.18 14.94 4.36
CA VAL A 242 7.78 14.92 5.78
C VAL A 242 7.55 13.49 6.26
N ILE A 243 6.82 12.67 5.48
CA ILE A 243 6.57 11.26 5.82
C ILE A 243 7.89 10.47 5.87
N ILE A 244 8.82 10.70 4.95
CA ILE A 244 10.14 10.06 4.98
C ILE A 244 10.87 10.41 6.29
N SER A 245 10.94 11.67 6.66
CA SER A 245 11.61 12.12 7.88
C SER A 245 10.93 11.57 9.14
N LEU A 246 9.60 11.58 9.17
CA LEU A 246 8.82 11.01 10.27
C LEU A 246 9.04 9.49 10.39
N SER A 247 9.10 8.79 9.26
CA SER A 247 9.35 7.36 9.24
C SER A 247 10.71 6.98 9.82
N GLN A 248 11.75 7.81 9.60
CA GLN A 248 13.06 7.60 10.21
C GLN A 248 13.00 7.72 11.74
N LEU A 249 12.28 8.73 12.26
CA LEU A 249 12.08 8.87 13.69
C LEU A 249 11.29 7.68 14.26
N LEU A 250 10.20 7.29 13.61
CA LEU A 250 9.35 6.18 14.03
C LEU A 250 10.08 4.84 14.01
N PHE A 251 11.09 4.66 13.13
CA PHE A 251 11.94 3.46 13.14
C PHE A 251 12.65 3.28 14.47
N PHE A 252 13.26 4.33 15.00
CA PHE A 252 13.95 4.26 16.28
C PHE A 252 13.01 4.15 17.48
N MET A 253 11.79 4.70 17.36
CA MET A 253 10.77 4.60 18.40
C MET A 253 10.06 3.24 18.42
N THR A 254 10.15 2.48 17.32
CA THR A 254 9.53 1.14 17.22
C THR A 254 10.55 0.08 17.62
N PRO A 255 10.21 -0.88 18.49
CA PRO A 255 11.10 -1.99 18.88
C PRO A 255 11.37 -2.94 17.70
N ILE A 256 12.23 -2.52 16.78
CA ILE A 256 12.66 -3.31 15.62
C ILE A 256 14.02 -3.93 15.90
N VAL A 257 14.98 -3.09 16.31
CA VAL A 257 16.37 -3.46 16.59
C VAL A 257 16.66 -3.64 18.08
N TRP A 258 15.74 -3.27 18.94
CA TRP A 258 15.79 -3.42 20.39
C TRP A 258 14.53 -4.13 20.89
N THR A 259 14.58 -4.70 22.09
CA THR A 259 13.47 -5.40 22.71
C THR A 259 12.87 -4.57 23.85
N THR A 260 11.58 -4.77 24.11
CA THR A 260 10.89 -4.10 25.23
C THR A 260 11.48 -4.50 26.59
N ASP A 261 12.09 -5.69 26.70
CA ASP A 261 12.74 -6.18 27.91
C ASP A 261 13.92 -5.29 28.34
N ILE A 262 14.63 -4.67 27.38
CA ILE A 262 15.71 -3.72 27.67
C ILE A 262 15.21 -2.49 28.42
N LEU A 263 13.99 -2.05 28.15
CA LEU A 263 13.39 -0.91 28.83
C LEU A 263 13.05 -1.24 30.30
N THR A 264 12.61 -2.48 30.56
CA THR A 264 12.26 -2.93 31.91
C THR A 264 13.49 -3.29 32.73
N ALA A 265 14.47 -3.98 32.15
CA ALA A 265 15.68 -4.42 32.84
C ALA A 265 16.56 -3.25 33.28
N ASN A 266 16.77 -2.24 32.45
CA ASN A 266 17.70 -1.12 32.75
C ASN A 266 17.10 0.01 33.58
N PHE A 267 15.76 0.07 33.68
CA PHE A 267 15.10 1.27 34.23
C PHE A 267 13.98 0.97 35.25
N GLY A 268 13.79 -0.29 35.64
CA GLY A 268 12.71 -0.68 36.55
C GLY A 268 11.32 -0.48 35.94
N GLU A 269 10.28 -0.61 36.74
CA GLU A 269 8.87 -0.45 36.33
C GLU A 269 8.50 1.01 35.98
N ALA A 270 9.37 1.73 35.27
CA ALA A 270 9.04 3.06 34.79
C ALA A 270 8.03 2.96 33.60
N GLY A 271 6.77 2.76 33.93
CA GLY A 271 5.67 2.49 33.00
C GLY A 271 5.51 3.53 31.87
N TRP A 272 6.03 4.76 32.02
CA TRP A 272 5.97 5.75 30.96
C TRP A 272 6.81 5.39 29.72
N ARG A 273 7.89 4.62 29.88
CA ARG A 273 8.77 4.23 28.76
C ARG A 273 8.13 3.15 27.90
N MET A 274 7.46 2.21 28.51
CA MET A 274 6.63 1.23 27.80
C MET A 274 5.48 1.91 27.09
N LEU A 275 4.91 2.95 27.71
CA LEU A 275 3.85 3.76 27.11
C LEU A 275 4.29 4.41 25.79
N VAL A 276 5.56 4.83 25.64
CA VAL A 276 6.09 5.39 24.38
C VAL A 276 6.03 4.35 23.25
N ALA A 277 6.39 3.10 23.54
CA ALA A 277 6.28 2.03 22.55
C ALA A 277 4.81 1.70 22.24
N GLU A 278 3.95 1.63 23.26
CA GLU A 278 2.54 1.29 23.11
C GLU A 278 1.70 2.39 22.47
N LEU A 279 2.05 3.66 22.63
CA LEU A 279 1.41 4.77 21.92
C LEU A 279 1.79 4.84 20.44
N ASN A 280 2.86 4.14 20.04
CA ASN A 280 3.27 4.07 18.65
C ASN A 280 2.43 3.02 17.90
N PRO A 281 1.54 3.42 16.98
CA PRO A 281 0.70 2.47 16.26
C PRO A 281 1.52 1.45 15.45
N LEU A 282 2.70 1.83 14.95
CA LEU A 282 3.54 0.94 14.13
C LEU A 282 4.12 -0.22 14.94
N TYR A 283 4.29 -0.05 16.26
CA TYR A 283 4.66 -1.13 17.16
C TYR A 283 3.64 -2.28 17.11
N HIS A 284 2.35 -1.97 17.18
CA HIS A 284 1.29 -2.98 17.14
C HIS A 284 1.25 -3.70 15.79
N TYR A 285 1.46 -3.01 14.68
CA TYR A 285 1.56 -3.62 13.35
C TYR A 285 2.73 -4.59 13.25
N VAL A 286 3.88 -4.25 13.84
CA VAL A 286 5.04 -5.14 13.88
C VAL A 286 4.74 -6.35 14.76
N GLN A 287 4.11 -6.16 15.93
CA GLN A 287 3.86 -7.24 16.89
C GLN A 287 2.88 -8.28 16.40
N ILE A 288 1.75 -7.89 15.77
CA ILE A 288 0.76 -8.89 15.29
C ILE A 288 1.35 -9.86 14.26
N LEU A 289 2.39 -9.44 13.53
CA LEU A 289 3.04 -10.27 12.52
C LEU A 289 4.30 -10.96 13.07
N ARG A 290 5.08 -10.26 13.90
CA ARG A 290 6.31 -10.81 14.47
C ARG A 290 6.05 -11.90 15.51
N ALA A 291 5.11 -11.68 16.42
CA ALA A 291 4.84 -12.62 17.49
C ALA A 291 4.53 -14.05 17.00
N PRO A 292 3.64 -14.29 16.02
CA PRO A 292 3.42 -15.64 15.52
C PRO A 292 4.62 -16.22 14.77
N LEU A 293 5.41 -15.40 14.07
CA LEU A 293 6.57 -15.87 13.30
C LEU A 293 7.74 -16.31 14.18
N ILE A 294 7.93 -15.69 15.33
CA ILE A 294 9.02 -16.08 16.25
C ILE A 294 8.55 -16.86 17.47
N GLY A 295 7.26 -17.22 17.56
CA GLY A 295 6.71 -18.00 18.67
C GLY A 295 6.56 -17.24 19.97
N ASN A 296 6.35 -15.91 19.93
CA ASN A 296 6.02 -15.09 21.08
C ASN A 296 4.54 -15.17 21.43
N GLU A 297 4.20 -14.83 22.68
CA GLU A 297 2.81 -14.73 23.10
C GLU A 297 2.01 -13.75 22.27
N GLN A 298 0.79 -14.16 21.91
CA GLN A 298 -0.15 -13.36 21.13
C GLN A 298 -1.00 -12.50 22.06
N SER A 299 -0.83 -11.17 22.01
CA SER A 299 -1.69 -10.24 22.74
C SER A 299 -2.83 -9.72 21.86
N TRP A 300 -4.07 -9.94 22.27
CA TRP A 300 -5.26 -9.40 21.59
C TRP A 300 -5.33 -7.88 21.60
N HIS A 301 -4.63 -7.24 22.53
CA HIS A 301 -4.53 -5.78 22.56
C HIS A 301 -3.94 -5.23 21.23
N HIS A 302 -2.85 -5.81 20.73
CA HIS A 302 -2.25 -5.38 19.47
C HIS A 302 -3.21 -5.53 18.28
N TRP A 303 -3.96 -6.63 18.22
CA TRP A 303 -4.97 -6.84 17.19
C TRP A 303 -6.10 -5.82 17.27
N ALA A 304 -6.58 -5.50 18.47
CA ALA A 304 -7.64 -4.51 18.69
C ALA A 304 -7.19 -3.10 18.23
N VAL A 305 -5.97 -2.71 18.59
CA VAL A 305 -5.39 -1.42 18.16
C VAL A 305 -5.29 -1.34 16.65
N VAL A 306 -4.72 -2.38 16.00
CA VAL A 306 -4.60 -2.42 14.54
C VAL A 306 -5.97 -2.39 13.86
N ALA A 307 -6.96 -3.12 14.38
CA ALA A 307 -8.32 -3.10 13.86
C ALA A 307 -8.95 -1.70 13.98
N ALA A 308 -8.76 -1.02 15.11
CA ALA A 308 -9.22 0.35 15.30
C ALA A 308 -8.59 1.31 14.28
N PHE A 309 -7.26 1.24 14.09
CA PHE A 309 -6.58 2.04 13.07
C PHE A 309 -7.05 1.71 11.64
N THR A 310 -7.36 0.44 11.37
CA THR A 310 -7.93 0.03 10.08
C THR A 310 -9.26 0.73 9.81
N VAL A 311 -10.19 0.68 10.79
CA VAL A 311 -11.52 1.30 10.65
C VAL A 311 -11.40 2.81 10.48
N VAL A 312 -10.61 3.47 11.34
CA VAL A 312 -10.40 4.93 11.27
C VAL A 312 -9.71 5.33 9.96
N GLY A 313 -8.65 4.60 9.56
CA GLY A 313 -7.90 4.86 8.34
C GLY A 313 -8.75 4.75 7.07
N TRP A 314 -9.55 3.69 6.95
CA TRP A 314 -10.49 3.55 5.83
C TRP A 314 -11.60 4.59 5.87
N GLY A 315 -12.09 4.97 7.05
CA GLY A 315 -13.03 6.08 7.21
C GLY A 315 -12.45 7.39 6.65
N LEU A 316 -11.22 7.73 7.01
CA LEU A 316 -10.53 8.92 6.52
C LEU A 316 -10.26 8.84 5.00
N ALA A 317 -9.84 7.69 4.50
CA ALA A 317 -9.62 7.48 3.07
C ALA A 317 -10.91 7.65 2.26
N LEU A 318 -12.04 7.10 2.75
CA LEU A 318 -13.36 7.29 2.13
C LEU A 318 -13.78 8.76 2.12
N VAL A 319 -13.56 9.50 3.21
CA VAL A 319 -13.83 10.95 3.27
C VAL A 319 -12.97 11.71 2.25
N ALA A 320 -11.68 11.37 2.15
CA ALA A 320 -10.78 11.97 1.16
C ALA A 320 -11.22 11.64 -0.27
N MET A 321 -11.55 10.38 -0.55
CA MET A 321 -12.08 9.94 -1.85
C MET A 321 -13.38 10.67 -2.22
N ARG A 322 -14.34 10.74 -1.29
CA ARG A 322 -15.59 11.49 -1.50
C ARG A 322 -15.33 12.93 -1.93
N ASN A 323 -14.42 13.61 -1.22
CA ASN A 323 -14.24 15.06 -1.39
C ASN A 323 -13.28 15.44 -2.53
N TYR A 324 -12.27 14.60 -2.80
CA TYR A 324 -11.13 15.01 -3.63
C TYR A 324 -10.87 14.10 -4.84
N ARG A 325 -11.50 12.91 -4.96
CA ARG A 325 -11.26 11.96 -6.05
C ARG A 325 -11.23 12.61 -7.43
N ALA A 326 -12.25 13.42 -7.75
CA ALA A 326 -12.38 14.08 -9.05
C ALA A 326 -11.31 15.17 -9.30
N ARG A 327 -10.59 15.60 -8.27
CA ARG A 327 -9.57 16.65 -8.37
C ARG A 327 -8.16 16.08 -8.53
N VAL A 328 -7.97 14.81 -8.22
CA VAL A 328 -6.65 14.16 -8.30
C VAL A 328 -6.09 14.26 -9.71
N SER A 329 -6.86 13.95 -10.74
CA SER A 329 -6.43 14.04 -12.14
C SER A 329 -6.06 15.46 -12.60
N TYR A 330 -6.54 16.48 -11.87
CA TYR A 330 -6.20 17.89 -12.12
C TYR A 330 -4.96 18.33 -11.33
N TRP A 331 -4.70 17.72 -10.16
CA TRP A 331 -3.58 18.10 -9.28
C TRP A 331 -2.28 17.37 -9.60
N VAL A 332 -2.34 16.21 -10.24
CA VAL A 332 -1.16 15.45 -10.68
C VAL A 332 -0.49 16.01 -11.93
#